data_7e4ab6698b99e09225b70eb242c4c268
#
_entry.id   7e4ab6698b99e09225b70eb242c4c268
#
_cell.length_a   1.000
_cell.length_b   1.000
_cell.length_c   1.000
_cell.angle_alpha   90.00
_cell.angle_beta   90.00
_cell.angle_gamma   90.00
#
_symmetry.space_group_name_H-M   'P 1'
#
loop_
_entity.id
_entity.type
_entity.pdbx_description
1 polymer ?
#
loop_
_entity_poly.entity_id
_entity_poly.type
_entity_poly.pdbx_seq_one_letter_code
_entity_poly.pdbx_strand_id
1 'polypeptide(L)'
;MNFKSKKQPGDSFAERVDANQRKLRSNLKSQYDFVVCGSGSSGSVVAGRLAENPAVSVLLLEAGGDDDVPSVTDARQWVTNIGSERYWEFKAEPNPHLNGRAIPMGMGKVLGGGSSINAMVWARGHKSDWDFFASETADPAWGYESVLDIYRRIEDWQGAPDPKYRGTGGPVFVQPLYNPIPSFRALFEEYTRLEFLSLRIKTDASWRPIAAHPLPT
;
A
#
# COMPACT_ATOMS: atom_id res chain seq x y z
N MET A 1 -18.95 -2.40 13.46
CA MET A 1 -20.13 -1.70 12.88
C MET A 1 -20.15 -1.98 11.37
N ASN A 2 -21.21 -2.66 10.90
CA ASN A 2 -21.36 -3.01 9.50
C ASN A 2 -21.85 -1.78 8.71
N PHE A 3 -20.96 -1.05 8.07
CA PHE A 3 -21.35 -0.06 7.08
C PHE A 3 -21.77 -0.76 5.77
N LYS A 4 -22.86 -1.49 5.80
CA LYS A 4 -23.58 -1.80 4.58
C LYS A 4 -24.39 -0.56 4.20
N SER A 5 -23.81 0.36 3.44
CA SER A 5 -24.61 1.38 2.77
C SER A 5 -25.59 0.64 1.87
N LYS A 6 -26.88 0.89 2.05
CA LYS A 6 -27.93 0.36 1.15
C LYS A 6 -27.63 0.95 -0.24
N LYS A 7 -27.16 0.09 -1.16
CA LYS A 7 -27.04 0.44 -2.57
C LYS A 7 -28.41 0.91 -3.07
N GLN A 8 -28.53 2.17 -3.44
CA GLN A 8 -29.66 2.63 -4.26
C GLN A 8 -29.42 2.14 -5.70
N PRO A 9 -30.41 1.53 -6.36
CA PRO A 9 -30.27 1.13 -7.76
C PRO A 9 -30.13 2.38 -8.63
N GLY A 10 -28.98 2.54 -9.30
CA GLY A 10 -28.76 3.58 -10.32
C GLY A 10 -27.51 4.43 -10.14
N ASP A 11 -26.99 4.63 -8.91
CA ASP A 11 -25.81 5.48 -8.72
C ASP A 11 -24.51 4.69 -8.85
N SER A 12 -23.65 5.12 -9.74
CA SER A 12 -22.28 4.61 -9.83
C SER A 12 -21.50 4.93 -8.54
N PHE A 13 -20.41 4.22 -8.29
CA PHE A 13 -19.54 4.52 -7.15
C PHE A 13 -19.03 5.96 -7.20
N ALA A 14 -18.61 6.44 -8.37
CA ALA A 14 -18.15 7.79 -8.61
C ALA A 14 -19.20 8.86 -8.25
N GLU A 15 -20.44 8.68 -8.69
CA GLU A 15 -21.53 9.63 -8.37
C GLU A 15 -21.77 9.73 -6.86
N ARG A 16 -21.67 8.62 -6.13
CA ARG A 16 -21.80 8.63 -4.67
C ARG A 16 -20.63 9.33 -3.98
N VAL A 17 -19.41 9.11 -4.47
CA VAL A 17 -18.21 9.80 -3.96
C VAL A 17 -18.37 11.31 -4.17
N ASP A 18 -18.70 11.73 -5.37
CA ASP A 18 -18.92 13.14 -5.71
C ASP A 18 -20.03 13.80 -4.87
N ALA A 19 -21.15 13.11 -4.70
CA ALA A 19 -22.26 13.60 -3.87
C ALA A 19 -21.82 13.74 -2.40
N ASN A 20 -21.05 12.77 -1.90
CA ASN A 20 -20.50 12.80 -0.55
C ASN A 20 -19.49 13.93 -0.38
N GLN A 21 -18.59 14.14 -1.34
CA GLN A 21 -17.62 15.23 -1.32
C GLN A 21 -18.29 16.61 -1.34
N ARG A 22 -19.30 16.79 -2.19
CA ARG A 22 -20.09 18.04 -2.18
C ARG A 22 -20.76 18.28 -0.83
N LYS A 23 -21.36 17.25 -0.23
CA LYS A 23 -21.98 17.32 1.09
C LYS A 23 -20.96 17.67 2.18
N LEU A 24 -19.79 17.02 2.18
CA LEU A 24 -18.73 17.30 3.15
C LEU A 24 -18.23 18.74 3.04
N ARG A 25 -18.00 19.22 1.82
CA ARG A 25 -17.55 20.61 1.59
C ARG A 25 -18.59 21.65 2.04
N SER A 26 -19.89 21.37 1.88
CA SER A 26 -20.95 22.27 2.35
C SER A 26 -21.14 22.26 3.88
N ASN A 27 -20.65 21.22 4.56
CA ASN A 27 -20.82 21.01 6.00
C ASN A 27 -19.51 21.10 6.78
N LEU A 28 -18.49 21.79 6.24
CA LEU A 28 -17.23 21.97 6.97
C LEU A 28 -17.48 22.73 8.27
N LYS A 29 -16.97 22.17 9.36
CA LYS A 29 -17.00 22.79 10.68
C LYS A 29 -15.87 23.82 10.79
N SER A 30 -16.03 24.80 11.65
CA SER A 30 -14.96 25.74 11.99
C SER A 30 -13.83 25.13 12.82
N GLN A 31 -14.09 23.95 13.43
CA GLN A 31 -13.15 23.28 14.31
C GLN A 31 -13.34 21.75 14.22
N TYR A 32 -12.25 21.02 14.29
CA TYR A 32 -12.17 19.56 14.36
C TYR A 32 -11.23 19.14 15.47
N ASP A 33 -11.46 17.94 16.05
CA ASP A 33 -10.58 17.39 17.07
C ASP A 33 -9.23 16.99 16.47
N PHE A 34 -9.23 16.49 15.23
CA PHE A 34 -8.03 16.14 14.48
C PHE A 34 -8.10 16.60 13.04
N VAL A 35 -6.96 17.07 12.52
CA VAL A 35 -6.76 17.34 11.09
C VAL A 35 -5.61 16.45 10.60
N VAL A 36 -5.91 15.58 9.63
CA VAL A 36 -4.94 14.70 9.00
C VAL A 36 -4.63 15.25 7.61
N CYS A 37 -3.37 15.57 7.36
CA CYS A 37 -2.91 16.11 6.08
C CYS A 37 -2.31 15.00 5.22
N GLY A 38 -2.94 14.75 4.08
CA GLY A 38 -2.63 13.69 3.13
C GLY A 38 -3.42 12.41 3.38
N SER A 39 -4.09 11.93 2.33
CA SER A 39 -4.86 10.68 2.33
C SER A 39 -4.05 9.48 1.80
N GLY A 40 -2.73 9.57 1.81
CA GLY A 40 -1.86 8.45 1.46
C GLY A 40 -2.01 7.27 2.42
N SER A 41 -1.21 6.22 2.23
CA SER A 41 -1.31 4.95 2.98
C SER A 41 -1.34 5.15 4.50
N SER A 42 -0.51 6.05 5.05
CA SER A 42 -0.47 6.33 6.50
C SER A 42 -1.64 7.20 6.95
N GLY A 43 -1.92 8.29 6.23
CA GLY A 43 -2.96 9.24 6.61
C GLY A 43 -4.36 8.65 6.58
N SER A 44 -4.65 7.81 5.58
CA SER A 44 -5.91 7.08 5.49
C SER A 44 -6.13 6.15 6.68
N VAL A 45 -5.07 5.45 7.13
CA VAL A 45 -5.15 4.56 8.30
C VAL A 45 -5.34 5.38 9.58
N VAL A 46 -4.57 6.45 9.76
CA VAL A 46 -4.68 7.31 10.95
C VAL A 46 -6.06 7.95 11.04
N ALA A 47 -6.53 8.55 9.94
CA ALA A 47 -7.86 9.17 9.89
C ALA A 47 -8.97 8.14 10.14
N GLY A 48 -8.88 6.96 9.50
CA GLY A 48 -9.83 5.89 9.69
C GLY A 48 -9.90 5.39 11.13
N ARG A 49 -8.76 5.20 11.79
CA ARG A 49 -8.69 4.74 13.18
C ARG A 49 -9.21 5.78 14.17
N LEU A 50 -8.87 7.04 13.97
CA LEU A 50 -9.40 8.12 14.81
C LEU A 50 -10.92 8.25 14.67
N ALA A 51 -11.45 8.08 13.46
CA ALA A 51 -12.88 8.16 13.18
C ALA A 51 -13.70 6.96 13.68
N GLU A 52 -13.08 5.88 14.18
CA GLU A 52 -13.79 4.78 14.84
C GLU A 52 -14.46 5.24 16.14
N ASN A 53 -13.93 6.29 16.77
CA ASN A 53 -14.58 6.90 17.92
C ASN A 53 -15.64 7.91 17.49
N PRO A 54 -16.94 7.65 17.69
CA PRO A 54 -18.02 8.54 17.23
C PRO A 54 -18.05 9.91 17.95
N ALA A 55 -17.33 10.06 19.05
CA ALA A 55 -17.19 11.33 19.76
C ALA A 55 -16.09 12.23 19.19
N VAL A 56 -15.31 11.73 18.22
CA VAL A 56 -14.18 12.43 17.61
C VAL A 56 -14.54 12.88 16.19
N SER A 57 -14.27 14.14 15.89
CA SER A 57 -14.37 14.71 14.55
C SER A 57 -13.00 14.78 13.89
N VAL A 58 -12.87 14.18 12.69
CA VAL A 58 -11.63 14.12 11.92
C VAL A 58 -11.83 14.81 10.58
N LEU A 59 -10.93 15.72 10.22
CA LEU A 59 -10.83 16.30 8.90
C LEU A 59 -9.63 15.68 8.18
N LEU A 60 -9.86 14.98 7.08
CA LEU A 60 -8.82 14.47 6.18
C LEU A 60 -8.70 15.41 4.99
N LEU A 61 -7.51 15.96 4.78
CA LEU A 61 -7.19 16.84 3.67
C LEU A 61 -6.30 16.12 2.66
N GLU A 62 -6.61 16.24 1.37
CA GLU A 62 -5.80 15.70 0.29
C GLU A 62 -5.50 16.80 -0.74
N ALA A 63 -4.26 16.85 -1.21
CA ALA A 63 -3.83 17.83 -2.21
C ALA A 63 -4.17 17.40 -3.64
N GLY A 64 -4.27 16.09 -3.86
CA GLY A 64 -4.59 15.51 -5.16
C GLY A 64 -6.09 15.43 -5.43
N GLY A 65 -6.41 14.97 -6.62
CA GLY A 65 -7.78 14.74 -7.06
C GLY A 65 -8.31 13.35 -6.68
N ASP A 66 -9.39 12.97 -7.35
CA ASP A 66 -10.08 11.71 -7.20
C ASP A 66 -9.23 10.54 -7.74
N ASP A 67 -9.42 9.36 -7.16
CA ASP A 67 -8.82 8.09 -7.54
C ASP A 67 -9.70 7.25 -8.49
N ASP A 68 -10.94 7.68 -8.77
CA ASP A 68 -11.86 6.97 -9.68
C ASP A 68 -11.59 7.34 -11.14
N VAL A 69 -10.40 7.01 -11.62
CA VAL A 69 -9.95 7.23 -13.00
C VAL A 69 -9.26 5.97 -13.53
N PRO A 70 -9.30 5.71 -14.86
CA PRO A 70 -8.74 4.48 -15.44
C PRO A 70 -7.27 4.23 -15.11
N SER A 71 -6.45 5.27 -14.99
CA SER A 71 -5.03 5.12 -14.63
C SER A 71 -4.80 4.63 -13.19
N VAL A 72 -5.82 4.71 -12.33
CA VAL A 72 -5.81 4.21 -10.94
C VAL A 72 -6.59 2.91 -10.83
N THR A 73 -7.79 2.84 -11.42
CA THR A 73 -8.69 1.70 -11.26
C THR A 73 -8.35 0.51 -12.16
N ASP A 74 -7.61 0.71 -13.26
CA ASP A 74 -7.07 -0.36 -14.10
C ASP A 74 -5.59 -0.59 -13.80
N ALA A 75 -5.30 -1.68 -13.11
CA ALA A 75 -3.95 -2.08 -12.72
C ALA A 75 -2.92 -2.08 -13.87
N ARG A 76 -3.34 -2.30 -15.12
CA ARG A 76 -2.46 -2.29 -16.30
C ARG A 76 -1.96 -0.89 -16.68
N GLN A 77 -2.62 0.14 -16.18
CA GLN A 77 -2.35 1.54 -16.52
C GLN A 77 -1.52 2.28 -15.46
N TRP A 78 -1.12 1.61 -14.37
CA TRP A 78 -0.43 2.25 -13.24
C TRP A 78 0.75 3.14 -13.66
N VAL A 79 1.50 2.72 -14.68
CA VAL A 79 2.68 3.44 -15.18
C VAL A 79 2.33 4.82 -15.76
N THR A 80 1.10 5.02 -16.24
CA THR A 80 0.65 6.29 -16.83
C THR A 80 0.44 7.39 -15.79
N ASN A 81 0.45 7.04 -14.50
CA ASN A 81 0.41 8.04 -13.42
C ASN A 81 1.76 8.75 -13.24
N ILE A 82 2.89 8.14 -13.66
CA ILE A 82 4.21 8.75 -13.55
C ILE A 82 4.28 10.01 -14.42
N GLY A 83 4.61 11.15 -13.82
CA GLY A 83 4.66 12.45 -14.51
C GLY A 83 3.28 13.06 -14.83
N SER A 84 2.18 12.46 -14.35
CA SER A 84 0.83 13.02 -14.49
C SER A 84 0.52 14.04 -13.39
N GLU A 85 -0.67 14.65 -13.43
CA GLU A 85 -1.18 15.52 -12.36
C GLU A 85 -1.33 14.80 -11.01
N ARG A 86 -1.36 13.45 -11.01
CA ARG A 86 -1.47 12.57 -9.83
C ARG A 86 -0.13 12.21 -9.23
N TYR A 87 0.93 12.90 -9.64
CA TYR A 87 2.30 12.56 -9.27
C TYR A 87 3.07 13.80 -8.81
N TRP A 88 3.70 13.73 -7.63
CA TRP A 88 4.65 14.72 -7.17
C TRP A 88 6.02 14.41 -7.77
N GLU A 89 6.59 15.33 -8.50
CA GLU A 89 7.94 15.19 -9.09
C GLU A 89 9.02 15.73 -8.15
N PHE A 90 9.02 15.28 -6.91
CA PHE A 90 10.10 15.66 -6.00
C PHE A 90 11.44 15.10 -6.44
N LYS A 91 12.49 15.79 -6.05
CA LYS A 91 13.87 15.32 -6.20
C LYS A 91 14.56 15.41 -4.86
N ALA A 92 15.35 14.39 -4.53
CA ALA A 92 16.23 14.44 -3.38
C ALA A 92 17.37 15.48 -3.63
N GLU A 93 17.93 15.98 -2.53
CA GLU A 93 19.16 16.77 -2.64
C GLU A 93 20.30 15.92 -3.23
N PRO A 94 21.24 16.55 -3.99
CA PRO A 94 22.40 15.85 -4.50
C PRO A 94 23.17 15.13 -3.40
N ASN A 95 23.43 13.83 -3.58
CA ASN A 95 24.10 13.01 -2.58
C ASN A 95 25.53 12.65 -3.04
N PRO A 96 26.58 13.00 -2.27
CA PRO A 96 27.96 12.67 -2.60
C PRO A 96 28.20 11.16 -2.78
N HIS A 97 27.52 10.29 -2.00
CA HIS A 97 27.62 8.84 -2.12
C HIS A 97 26.95 8.28 -3.39
N LEU A 98 26.22 9.11 -4.12
CA LEU A 98 25.60 8.80 -5.40
C LEU A 98 26.25 9.61 -6.57
N ASN A 99 27.53 9.93 -6.44
CA ASN A 99 28.27 10.76 -7.43
C ASN A 99 27.59 12.12 -7.67
N GLY A 100 27.08 12.75 -6.64
CA GLY A 100 26.42 14.04 -6.72
C GLY A 100 25.04 14.02 -7.41
N ARG A 101 24.45 12.86 -7.64
CA ARG A 101 23.14 12.77 -8.31
C ARG A 101 21.99 13.14 -7.36
N ALA A 102 21.04 13.89 -7.90
CA ALA A 102 19.72 14.10 -7.33
C ALA A 102 18.77 12.99 -7.83
N ILE A 103 18.30 12.16 -6.94
CA ILE A 103 17.40 11.03 -7.28
C ILE A 103 15.96 11.53 -7.34
N PRO A 104 15.19 11.17 -8.38
CA PRO A 104 13.74 11.42 -8.39
C PRO A 104 13.05 10.72 -7.24
N MET A 105 12.19 11.45 -6.53
CA MET A 105 11.40 10.99 -5.39
C MET A 105 9.91 11.13 -5.73
N GLY A 106 9.43 10.26 -6.61
CA GLY A 106 8.03 10.28 -7.01
C GLY A 106 7.09 9.86 -5.89
N MET A 107 6.03 10.63 -5.69
CA MET A 107 4.98 10.34 -4.70
C MET A 107 3.60 10.56 -5.29
N GLY A 108 2.59 9.84 -4.77
CA GLY A 108 1.22 10.02 -5.20
C GLY A 108 0.64 11.38 -4.77
N LYS A 109 -0.09 12.01 -5.68
CA LYS A 109 -0.87 13.24 -5.47
C LYS A 109 -2.31 12.97 -5.89
N VAL A 110 -2.97 12.14 -5.14
CA VAL A 110 -4.31 11.62 -5.43
C VAL A 110 -4.90 11.06 -4.15
N LEU A 111 -6.21 10.95 -4.06
CA LEU A 111 -6.86 10.24 -2.95
C LEU A 111 -6.27 8.83 -2.82
N GLY A 112 -5.81 8.46 -1.62
CA GLY A 112 -5.02 7.24 -1.36
C GLY A 112 -3.51 7.38 -1.58
N GLY A 113 -3.05 8.49 -2.16
CA GLY A 113 -1.62 8.78 -2.34
C GLY A 113 -0.89 7.72 -3.14
N GLY A 114 0.28 7.29 -2.65
CA GLY A 114 1.07 6.24 -3.30
C GLY A 114 0.38 4.89 -3.39
N SER A 115 -0.56 4.56 -2.49
CA SER A 115 -1.31 3.30 -2.57
C SER A 115 -2.27 3.25 -3.76
N SER A 116 -2.68 4.40 -4.31
CA SER A 116 -3.53 4.48 -5.50
C SER A 116 -2.77 4.43 -6.82
N ILE A 117 -1.45 4.67 -6.82
CA ILE A 117 -0.64 4.73 -8.06
C ILE A 117 0.59 3.82 -8.07
N ASN A 118 0.77 2.97 -7.08
CA ASN A 118 1.90 2.05 -7.00
C ASN A 118 1.77 0.90 -8.03
N ALA A 119 2.80 0.07 -8.10
CA ALA A 119 2.84 -1.12 -8.97
C ALA A 119 2.21 -2.36 -8.30
N MET A 120 1.42 -2.20 -7.25
CA MET A 120 0.67 -3.24 -6.54
C MET A 120 1.51 -4.42 -6.00
N VAL A 121 2.79 -4.19 -5.73
CA VAL A 121 3.65 -5.19 -5.12
C VAL A 121 3.46 -5.15 -3.60
N TRP A 122 2.99 -6.25 -3.03
CA TRP A 122 2.88 -6.42 -1.59
C TRP A 122 4.17 -7.05 -1.05
N ALA A 123 5.12 -6.20 -0.67
CA ALA A 123 6.37 -6.61 -0.05
C ALA A 123 6.38 -6.21 1.43
N ARG A 124 6.77 -7.15 2.29
CA ARG A 124 6.98 -6.92 3.72
C ARG A 124 8.47 -6.67 3.96
N GLY A 125 8.81 -5.80 4.90
CA GLY A 125 10.19 -5.60 5.29
C GLY A 125 10.83 -6.90 5.81
N HIS A 126 12.13 -7.05 5.59
CA HIS A 126 12.88 -8.20 6.12
C HIS A 126 12.94 -8.15 7.66
N LYS A 127 13.05 -9.32 8.29
CA LYS A 127 13.14 -9.42 9.75
C LYS A 127 14.23 -8.53 10.35
N SER A 128 15.40 -8.47 9.73
CA SER A 128 16.53 -7.66 10.20
C SER A 128 16.22 -6.15 10.17
N ASP A 129 15.39 -5.69 9.23
CA ASP A 129 15.07 -4.27 9.12
C ASP A 129 14.16 -3.85 10.28
N TRP A 130 13.17 -4.69 10.61
CA TRP A 130 12.28 -4.44 11.73
C TRP A 130 12.98 -4.58 13.08
N ASP A 131 13.81 -5.59 13.24
CA ASP A 131 14.60 -5.78 14.48
C ASP A 131 15.62 -4.63 14.66
N PHE A 132 16.15 -4.07 13.56
CA PHE A 132 16.97 -2.86 13.59
C PHE A 132 16.15 -1.66 14.09
N PHE A 133 14.93 -1.45 13.56
CA PHE A 133 14.06 -0.37 14.08
C PHE A 133 13.75 -0.53 15.56
N ALA A 134 13.46 -1.74 16.02
CA ALA A 134 13.25 -2.01 17.44
C ALA A 134 14.47 -1.64 18.29
N SER A 135 15.68 -1.93 17.79
CA SER A 135 16.93 -1.58 18.44
C SER A 135 17.15 -0.07 18.50
N GLU A 136 16.99 0.63 17.39
CA GLU A 136 17.22 2.07 17.29
C GLU A 136 16.20 2.90 18.12
N THR A 137 14.97 2.42 18.20
CA THR A 137 13.92 3.10 18.98
C THR A 137 13.86 2.65 20.42
N ALA A 138 14.57 1.60 20.79
CA ALA A 138 14.44 0.89 22.07
C ALA A 138 12.99 0.47 22.39
N ASP A 139 12.20 0.21 21.36
CA ASP A 139 10.79 -0.20 21.46
C ASP A 139 10.56 -1.53 20.74
N PRO A 140 10.29 -2.64 21.45
CA PRO A 140 10.04 -3.95 20.87
C PRO A 140 8.79 -4.03 20.00
N ALA A 141 7.88 -3.06 20.07
CA ALA A 141 6.72 -2.99 19.20
C ALA A 141 7.09 -2.86 17.71
N TRP A 142 8.29 -2.37 17.41
CA TRP A 142 8.84 -2.32 16.06
C TRP A 142 9.55 -3.59 15.63
N GLY A 143 9.72 -4.57 16.52
CA GLY A 143 10.36 -5.85 16.18
C GLY A 143 9.51 -6.68 15.24
N TYR A 144 10.19 -7.56 14.48
CA TYR A 144 9.55 -8.34 13.40
C TYR A 144 8.31 -9.13 13.85
N GLU A 145 8.35 -9.79 14.99
CA GLU A 145 7.21 -10.60 15.44
C GLU A 145 5.97 -9.73 15.70
N SER A 146 6.14 -8.56 16.32
CA SER A 146 5.05 -7.61 16.55
C SER A 146 4.48 -7.06 15.24
N VAL A 147 5.38 -6.74 14.28
CA VAL A 147 4.98 -6.24 12.97
C VAL A 147 4.35 -7.33 12.11
N LEU A 148 4.79 -8.60 12.23
CA LEU A 148 4.18 -9.73 11.54
C LEU A 148 2.72 -9.92 11.96
N ASP A 149 2.40 -9.75 13.23
CA ASP A 149 1.00 -9.81 13.70
C ASP A 149 0.15 -8.69 13.09
N ILE A 150 0.72 -7.49 12.90
CA ILE A 150 0.04 -6.40 12.20
C ILE A 150 -0.19 -6.76 10.72
N TYR A 151 0.83 -7.26 10.03
CA TYR A 151 0.71 -7.69 8.63
C TYR A 151 -0.37 -8.76 8.45
N ARG A 152 -0.43 -9.74 9.33
CA ARG A 152 -1.46 -10.79 9.30
C ARG A 152 -2.86 -10.22 9.54
N ARG A 153 -3.00 -9.26 10.43
CA ARG A 153 -4.28 -8.62 10.74
C ARG A 153 -4.82 -7.75 9.61
N ILE A 154 -3.95 -7.09 8.85
CA ILE A 154 -4.37 -6.21 7.76
C ILE A 154 -4.53 -6.91 6.42
N GLU A 155 -3.98 -8.11 6.25
CA GLU A 155 -3.96 -8.86 4.98
C GLU A 155 -5.22 -9.72 4.82
N ASP A 156 -5.74 -9.78 3.60
CA ASP A 156 -6.70 -10.79 3.14
C ASP A 156 -6.05 -11.61 2.01
N TRP A 157 -5.29 -12.64 2.41
CA TRP A 157 -4.52 -13.47 1.50
C TRP A 157 -5.38 -14.47 0.76
N GLN A 158 -5.29 -14.49 -0.57
CA GLN A 158 -6.06 -15.35 -1.48
C GLN A 158 -5.27 -16.56 -2.00
N GLY A 159 -4.05 -16.76 -1.54
CA GLY A 159 -3.22 -17.90 -1.93
C GLY A 159 -3.34 -19.10 -0.99
N ALA A 160 -2.41 -20.05 -1.14
CA ALA A 160 -2.35 -21.19 -0.22
C ALA A 160 -2.22 -20.72 1.23
N PRO A 161 -2.97 -21.35 2.17
CA PRO A 161 -2.91 -20.96 3.57
C PRO A 161 -1.50 -21.08 4.16
N ASP A 162 -1.08 -20.04 4.85
CA ASP A 162 0.16 -20.02 5.64
C ASP A 162 -0.11 -19.24 6.94
N PRO A 163 -0.69 -19.88 7.95
CA PRO A 163 -1.14 -19.19 9.17
C PRO A 163 0.01 -18.57 9.97
N LYS A 164 1.25 -18.98 9.71
CA LYS A 164 2.42 -18.38 10.34
C LYS A 164 2.71 -17.00 9.75
N TYR A 165 2.62 -16.85 8.44
CA TYR A 165 3.04 -15.63 7.76
C TYR A 165 1.92 -14.86 7.08
N ARG A 166 0.78 -15.48 6.80
CA ARG A 166 -0.32 -14.89 6.06
C ARG A 166 -1.57 -14.70 6.93
N GLY A 167 -2.33 -13.65 6.63
CA GLY A 167 -3.60 -13.36 7.27
C GLY A 167 -4.77 -13.42 6.30
N THR A 168 -5.97 -13.57 6.82
CA THR A 168 -7.21 -13.59 6.04
C THR A 168 -8.24 -12.68 6.69
N GLY A 169 -9.12 -12.10 5.86
CA GLY A 169 -10.20 -11.24 6.32
C GLY A 169 -9.79 -9.82 6.72
N GLY A 170 -8.53 -9.43 6.50
CA GLY A 170 -8.07 -8.06 6.67
C GLY A 170 -8.55 -7.13 5.54
N PRO A 171 -8.36 -5.83 5.68
CA PRO A 171 -8.84 -4.85 4.69
C PRO A 171 -8.03 -4.82 3.39
N VAL A 172 -6.82 -5.39 3.36
CA VAL A 172 -5.93 -5.34 2.20
C VAL A 172 -6.00 -6.68 1.46
N PHE A 173 -6.66 -6.68 0.31
CA PHE A 173 -6.70 -7.82 -0.59
C PHE A 173 -5.31 -8.10 -1.17
N VAL A 174 -4.81 -9.31 -1.00
CA VAL A 174 -3.50 -9.75 -1.51
C VAL A 174 -3.63 -11.12 -2.16
N GLN A 175 -3.20 -11.22 -3.42
CA GLN A 175 -3.27 -12.47 -4.16
C GLN A 175 -1.91 -12.83 -4.77
N PRO A 176 -1.65 -14.13 -4.99
CA PRO A 176 -0.53 -14.55 -5.82
C PRO A 176 -0.63 -13.99 -7.23
N LEU A 177 0.50 -13.78 -7.87
CA LEU A 177 0.52 -13.45 -9.28
C LEU A 177 0.07 -14.68 -10.09
N TYR A 178 -1.15 -14.62 -10.64
CA TYR A 178 -1.67 -15.65 -11.52
C TYR A 178 -1.22 -15.39 -12.96
N ASN A 179 -0.75 -16.45 -13.64
CA ASN A 179 -0.34 -16.40 -15.04
C ASN A 179 0.69 -15.29 -15.34
N PRO A 180 1.88 -15.30 -14.71
CA PRO A 180 2.92 -14.37 -15.08
C PRO A 180 3.20 -14.50 -16.59
N ILE A 181 3.38 -13.35 -17.25
CA ILE A 181 3.77 -13.35 -18.67
C ILE A 181 5.01 -14.24 -18.85
N PRO A 182 5.12 -15.01 -19.95
CA PRO A 182 6.18 -15.99 -20.16
C PRO A 182 7.60 -15.43 -19.93
N SER A 183 7.85 -14.19 -20.32
CA SER A 183 9.13 -13.51 -20.08
C SER A 183 9.43 -13.28 -18.59
N PHE A 184 8.42 -12.99 -17.80
CA PHE A 184 8.57 -12.81 -16.34
C PHE A 184 8.82 -14.16 -15.66
N ARG A 185 8.14 -15.20 -16.14
CA ARG A 185 8.34 -16.58 -15.67
C ARG A 185 9.75 -17.07 -15.99
N ALA A 186 10.20 -16.88 -17.23
CA ALA A 186 11.54 -17.26 -17.65
C ALA A 186 12.63 -16.51 -16.87
N LEU A 187 12.44 -15.21 -16.63
CA LEU A 187 13.35 -14.41 -15.80
C LEU A 187 13.42 -14.93 -14.36
N PHE A 188 12.29 -15.33 -13.79
CA PHE A 188 12.22 -15.86 -12.44
C PHE A 188 12.82 -17.27 -12.32
N GLU A 189 12.54 -18.12 -13.30
CA GLU A 189 13.12 -19.48 -13.40
C GLU A 189 14.64 -19.41 -13.57
N GLU A 190 15.12 -18.49 -14.41
CA GLU A 190 16.55 -18.28 -14.59
C GLU A 190 17.21 -17.64 -13.36
N TYR A 191 16.53 -16.70 -12.70
CA TYR A 191 16.99 -16.12 -11.44
C TYR A 191 17.14 -17.18 -10.34
N THR A 192 16.19 -18.10 -10.23
CA THR A 192 16.28 -19.23 -9.27
C THR A 192 17.30 -20.29 -9.70
N ARG A 193 17.49 -20.52 -10.98
CA ARG A 193 18.42 -21.49 -11.55
C ARG A 193 19.88 -21.03 -11.46
N LEU A 194 20.16 -19.75 -11.67
CA LEU A 194 21.49 -19.20 -11.61
C LEU A 194 22.03 -19.13 -10.19
N GLU A 195 21.25 -19.59 -9.16
CA GLU A 195 21.63 -19.39 -7.77
C GLU A 195 22.32 -18.02 -7.65
N PHE A 196 21.64 -16.97 -8.13
CA PHE A 196 22.28 -15.68 -8.20
C PHE A 196 22.77 -15.43 -6.82
N LEU A 197 23.84 -16.08 -6.83
CA LEU A 197 25.06 -15.83 -6.13
C LEU A 197 24.90 -15.86 -4.67
N SER A 198 25.62 -16.64 -4.10
CA SER A 198 26.47 -16.46 -2.92
C SER A 198 26.39 -15.15 -2.11
N LEU A 199 25.57 -14.18 -2.45
CA LEU A 199 24.76 -13.47 -1.50
C LEU A 199 23.85 -14.53 -0.87
N ARG A 200 24.38 -15.22 0.11
CA ARG A 200 23.58 -15.83 1.15
C ARG A 200 22.84 -14.70 1.88
N ILE A 201 21.89 -14.08 1.20
CA ILE A 201 20.71 -13.62 1.88
C ILE A 201 20.15 -14.95 2.39
N LYS A 202 20.43 -15.28 3.62
CA LYS A 202 19.60 -16.21 4.37
C LYS A 202 18.24 -15.55 4.38
N THR A 203 17.48 -15.72 3.29
CA THR A 203 16.07 -15.51 3.30
C THR A 203 15.57 -16.53 4.29
N ASP A 204 15.30 -16.07 5.51
CA ASP A 204 14.49 -16.91 6.37
C ASP A 204 13.18 -17.15 5.58
N ALA A 205 12.48 -18.23 5.93
CA ALA A 205 11.28 -18.67 5.20
C ALA A 205 10.17 -17.61 5.09
N SER A 206 10.34 -16.42 5.67
CA SER A 206 9.42 -15.30 5.63
C SER A 206 9.44 -14.53 4.31
N TRP A 207 10.52 -14.63 3.55
CA TRP A 207 10.64 -14.00 2.23
C TRP A 207 10.44 -15.04 1.12
N ARG A 208 9.20 -15.39 0.85
CA ARG A 208 8.87 -16.11 -0.38
C ARG A 208 8.44 -15.08 -1.41
N PRO A 209 9.13 -15.00 -2.56
CA PRO A 209 8.60 -14.25 -3.70
C PRO A 209 7.18 -14.76 -3.97
N ILE A 210 6.26 -13.84 -4.22
CA ILE A 210 4.85 -14.13 -4.52
C ILE A 210 4.68 -15.12 -5.70
N ALA A 211 5.76 -15.43 -6.43
CA ALA A 211 5.79 -16.26 -7.63
C ALA A 211 6.24 -17.73 -7.42
N ALA A 212 6.54 -18.19 -6.23
CA ALA A 212 7.19 -19.49 -6.02
C ALA A 212 6.25 -20.57 -5.47
N HIS A 213 5.07 -20.78 -6.08
CA HIS A 213 4.36 -22.06 -5.97
C HIS A 213 4.41 -22.79 -7.30
N PRO A 214 4.86 -24.08 -7.32
CA PRO A 214 4.63 -24.93 -8.48
C PRO A 214 3.12 -25.05 -8.70
N LEU A 215 2.70 -24.84 -9.94
CA LEU A 215 1.33 -25.13 -10.36
C LEU A 215 1.09 -26.62 -10.16
N PRO A 216 -0.09 -27.06 -9.70
CA PRO A 216 -0.47 -28.44 -9.76
C PRO A 216 -0.45 -28.88 -11.22
N THR A 217 0.19 -30.01 -11.47
CA THR A 217 0.23 -30.71 -12.77
C THR A 217 -1.16 -31.11 -13.22
#